data_eec1b058a259531a53c0b73524f47425
#
_entry.id   eec1b058a259531a53c0b73524f47425
#
_cell.length_a   1.000
_cell.length_b   1.000
_cell.length_c   1.000
_cell.angle_alpha   90.00
_cell.angle_beta   90.00
_cell.angle_gamma   90.00
#
_symmetry.space_group_name_H-M   'P 1'
#
loop_
_entity.id
_entity.type
_entity.pdbx_description
1 polymer ?
#
loop_
_entity_poly.entity_id
_entity_poly.type
_entity_poly.pdbx_seq_one_letter_code
_entity_poly.pdbx_strand_id
1 'polypeptide(L)'
;MIRIKPSKRNTNKHTEKGMELLSTSIDEVGVIESISVTKQGTIISGHARKEKFDEKGLVPKEITLAYNEYPVIVRNDIEDNTDTYYKAQILANTTAHQNYNLDLEEVEAVAEEYGFELEELGIEIEEKEINNSGDSFNEDELIDDSKNKPAIMKITFENVEQLQKAEADITELIDRKYKGAYFSVSCGEL
;
A
#
# COMPACT_ATOMS: atom_id res chain seq x y z
N MET A 1 32.26 -8.01 1.38
CA MET A 1 30.84 -7.87 1.01
C MET A 1 30.00 -8.37 2.18
N ILE A 2 29.04 -7.57 2.65
CA ILE A 2 28.19 -7.92 3.78
C ILE A 2 27.24 -9.07 3.41
N ARG A 3 27.00 -10.02 4.31
CA ARG A 3 26.00 -11.07 4.10
C ARG A 3 24.62 -10.52 4.40
N ILE A 4 23.83 -10.30 3.37
CA ILE A 4 22.44 -9.81 3.49
C ILE A 4 21.57 -10.98 3.99
N LYS A 5 20.78 -10.73 5.03
CA LYS A 5 19.88 -11.70 5.66
C LYS A 5 18.52 -11.05 5.96
N PRO A 6 17.42 -11.82 5.87
CA PRO A 6 16.10 -11.29 6.20
C PRO A 6 16.01 -10.87 7.67
N SER A 7 15.12 -9.95 7.98
CA SER A 7 14.70 -9.69 9.36
C SER A 7 13.95 -10.90 9.90
N LYS A 8 14.08 -11.18 11.19
CA LYS A 8 13.29 -12.22 11.86
C LYS A 8 11.81 -11.84 11.93
N ARG A 9 11.54 -10.54 12.01
CA ARG A 9 10.22 -9.93 11.98
C ARG A 9 10.09 -9.09 10.73
N ASN A 10 9.20 -9.48 9.82
CA ASN A 10 8.88 -8.72 8.61
C ASN A 10 7.45 -8.20 8.73
N THR A 11 7.32 -6.92 9.02
CA THR A 11 6.05 -6.23 9.22
C THR A 11 5.25 -6.00 7.93
N ASN A 12 5.79 -6.40 6.77
CA ASN A 12 5.08 -6.28 5.49
C ASN A 12 4.93 -7.66 4.83
N LYS A 13 3.68 -8.09 4.66
CA LYS A 13 3.31 -9.28 3.88
C LYS A 13 3.14 -8.86 2.42
N HIS A 14 3.98 -9.39 1.54
CA HIS A 14 3.94 -9.07 0.12
C HIS A 14 2.75 -9.74 -0.57
N THR A 15 2.17 -9.07 -1.57
CA THR A 15 1.10 -9.63 -2.39
C THR A 15 1.68 -10.35 -3.61
N GLU A 16 1.02 -11.40 -4.10
CA GLU A 16 1.44 -12.09 -5.34
C GLU A 16 1.52 -11.11 -6.52
N LYS A 17 0.49 -10.29 -6.72
CA LYS A 17 0.44 -9.27 -7.75
C LYS A 17 1.58 -8.26 -7.63
N GLY A 18 1.91 -7.82 -6.41
CA GLY A 18 3.03 -6.92 -6.15
C GLY A 18 4.38 -7.56 -6.47
N MET A 19 4.55 -8.84 -6.17
CA MET A 19 5.76 -9.60 -6.49
C MET A 19 5.93 -9.83 -8.00
N GLU A 20 4.85 -10.09 -8.73
CA GLU A 20 4.85 -10.19 -10.19
C GLU A 20 5.20 -8.85 -10.85
N LEU A 21 4.55 -7.76 -10.39
CA LEU A 21 4.82 -6.42 -10.91
C LEU A 21 6.28 -6.01 -10.65
N LEU A 22 6.83 -6.33 -9.47
CA LEU A 22 8.23 -6.09 -9.15
C LEU A 22 9.16 -6.87 -10.09
N SER A 23 8.84 -8.14 -10.37
CA SER A 23 9.60 -8.95 -11.33
C SER A 23 9.59 -8.33 -12.72
N THR A 24 8.41 -7.94 -13.21
CA THR A 24 8.23 -7.28 -14.50
C THR A 24 9.00 -5.95 -14.55
N SER A 25 8.93 -5.14 -13.50
CA SER A 25 9.66 -3.88 -13.40
C SER A 25 11.17 -4.08 -13.55
N ILE A 26 11.73 -5.09 -12.86
CA ILE A 26 13.15 -5.39 -12.95
C ILE A 26 13.53 -5.85 -14.38
N ASP A 27 12.67 -6.62 -15.05
CA ASP A 27 12.93 -7.10 -16.40
C ASP A 27 12.87 -5.98 -17.45
N GLU A 28 11.91 -5.07 -17.32
CA GLU A 28 11.70 -4.01 -18.32
C GLU A 28 12.62 -2.80 -18.14
N VAL A 29 12.83 -2.38 -16.90
CA VAL A 29 13.56 -1.12 -16.62
C VAL A 29 14.75 -1.31 -15.68
N GLY A 30 15.00 -2.53 -15.22
CA GLY A 30 16.12 -2.86 -14.33
C GLY A 30 15.88 -2.38 -12.89
N VAL A 31 16.96 -2.35 -12.11
CA VAL A 31 16.90 -1.96 -10.68
C VAL A 31 16.80 -0.45 -10.53
N ILE A 32 15.71 0.03 -9.95
CA ILE A 32 15.47 1.46 -9.66
C ILE A 32 15.71 1.74 -8.17
N GLU A 33 15.24 0.86 -7.30
CA GLU A 33 15.32 1.03 -5.85
C GLU A 33 16.32 0.07 -5.21
N SER A 34 16.95 0.51 -4.12
CA SER A 34 17.94 -0.27 -3.37
C SER A 34 17.33 -1.06 -2.21
N ILE A 35 18.15 -1.91 -1.59
CA ILE A 35 17.88 -2.58 -0.34
C ILE A 35 18.64 -1.84 0.76
N SER A 36 17.99 -1.57 1.90
CA SER A 36 18.65 -1.01 3.07
C SER A 36 18.86 -2.09 4.13
N VAL A 37 20.07 -2.14 4.68
CA VAL A 37 20.44 -3.15 5.69
C VAL A 37 21.15 -2.50 6.89
N THR A 38 21.11 -3.17 8.02
CA THR A 38 21.88 -2.80 9.21
C THR A 38 23.36 -3.07 9.01
N LYS A 39 24.20 -2.59 9.93
CA LYS A 39 25.63 -2.91 9.99
C LYS A 39 25.92 -4.42 9.99
N GLN A 40 24.97 -5.24 10.50
CA GLN A 40 25.09 -6.70 10.55
C GLN A 40 24.49 -7.40 9.32
N GLY A 41 23.99 -6.63 8.33
CA GLY A 41 23.38 -7.14 7.09
C GLY A 41 21.92 -7.55 7.20
N THR A 42 21.24 -7.26 8.30
CA THR A 42 19.81 -7.54 8.43
C THR A 42 19.00 -6.51 7.62
N ILE A 43 18.09 -6.97 6.80
CA ILE A 43 17.26 -6.10 5.95
C ILE A 43 16.36 -5.21 6.82
N ILE A 44 16.45 -3.89 6.60
CA ILE A 44 15.54 -2.88 7.14
C ILE A 44 14.40 -2.67 6.15
N SER A 45 14.73 -2.53 4.85
CA SER A 45 13.76 -2.32 3.78
C SER A 45 14.18 -3.08 2.52
N GLY A 46 13.21 -3.64 1.79
CA GLY A 46 13.42 -4.29 0.51
C GLY A 46 13.52 -5.81 0.56
N HIS A 47 12.76 -6.48 1.42
CA HIS A 47 12.68 -7.96 1.46
C HIS A 47 12.24 -8.54 0.11
N ALA A 48 11.14 -8.04 -0.48
CA ALA A 48 10.69 -8.46 -1.81
C ALA A 48 11.76 -8.23 -2.89
N ARG A 49 12.41 -7.06 -2.86
CA ARG A 49 13.49 -6.74 -3.80
C ARG A 49 14.64 -7.72 -3.66
N LYS A 50 15.03 -8.05 -2.43
CA LYS A 50 16.11 -9.04 -2.19
C LYS A 50 15.78 -10.39 -2.79
N GLU A 51 14.55 -10.86 -2.60
CA GLU A 51 14.07 -12.11 -3.16
C GLU A 51 14.16 -12.11 -4.69
N LYS A 52 13.58 -11.10 -5.33
CA LYS A 52 13.61 -10.98 -6.80
C LYS A 52 15.00 -10.76 -7.37
N PHE A 53 15.86 -10.03 -6.69
CA PHE A 53 17.26 -9.86 -7.11
C PHE A 53 18.03 -11.17 -7.06
N ASP A 54 17.80 -12.01 -6.04
CA ASP A 54 18.42 -13.32 -5.93
C ASP A 54 17.91 -14.28 -7.01
N GLU A 55 16.57 -14.33 -7.23
CA GLU A 55 15.96 -15.12 -8.29
C GLU A 55 16.55 -14.80 -9.68
N LYS A 56 16.80 -13.51 -9.93
CA LYS A 56 17.37 -13.02 -11.19
C LYS A 56 18.89 -13.06 -11.24
N GLY A 57 19.56 -13.51 -10.19
CA GLY A 57 21.03 -13.61 -10.13
C GLY A 57 21.75 -12.26 -10.15
N LEU A 58 21.10 -11.18 -9.68
CA LEU A 58 21.70 -9.86 -9.64
C LEU A 58 22.79 -9.77 -8.57
N VAL A 59 23.88 -9.09 -8.89
CA VAL A 59 25.05 -8.95 -8.01
C VAL A 59 24.93 -7.68 -7.18
N PRO A 60 24.96 -7.77 -5.83
CA PRO A 60 24.87 -6.58 -4.98
C PRO A 60 26.13 -5.71 -5.06
N LYS A 61 25.93 -4.39 -5.12
CA LYS A 61 26.97 -3.38 -4.95
C LYS A 61 26.79 -2.70 -3.61
N GLU A 62 27.70 -2.96 -2.68
CA GLU A 62 27.65 -2.40 -1.33
C GLU A 62 28.07 -0.93 -1.31
N ILE A 63 27.25 -0.10 -0.66
CA ILE A 63 27.52 1.32 -0.41
C ILE A 63 27.32 1.56 1.08
N THR A 64 28.33 2.10 1.75
CA THR A 64 28.25 2.48 3.17
C THR A 64 28.05 3.99 3.25
N LEU A 65 27.02 4.42 3.99
CA LEU A 65 26.64 5.82 4.15
C LEU A 65 26.87 6.27 5.59
N ALA A 66 27.34 7.50 5.76
CA ALA A 66 27.31 8.20 7.03
C ALA A 66 25.89 8.75 7.28
N TYR A 67 25.59 9.20 8.51
CA TYR A 67 24.27 9.66 8.91
C TYR A 67 23.72 10.82 8.03
N ASN A 68 24.60 11.66 7.52
CA ASN A 68 24.27 12.83 6.71
C ASN A 68 24.44 12.61 5.19
N GLU A 69 24.56 11.37 4.74
CA GLU A 69 24.69 10.99 3.34
C GLU A 69 23.45 10.26 2.84
N TYR A 70 23.12 10.41 1.57
CA TYR A 70 22.11 9.64 0.88
C TYR A 70 22.63 9.09 -0.44
N PRO A 71 22.18 7.90 -0.88
CA PRO A 71 22.61 7.34 -2.16
C PRO A 71 21.84 7.98 -3.32
N VAL A 72 22.56 8.23 -4.41
CA VAL A 72 21.96 8.56 -5.71
C VAL A 72 22.31 7.43 -6.67
N ILE A 73 21.29 6.73 -7.16
CA ILE A 73 21.46 5.67 -8.16
C ILE A 73 21.38 6.31 -9.54
N VAL A 74 22.53 6.39 -10.22
CA VAL A 74 22.61 6.91 -11.59
C VAL A 74 22.43 5.76 -12.59
N ARG A 75 21.40 5.83 -13.41
CA ARG A 75 21.06 4.88 -14.47
C ARG A 75 21.57 5.43 -15.80
N ASN A 76 22.81 5.03 -16.18
CA ASN A 76 23.45 5.48 -17.41
C ASN A 76 22.80 4.92 -18.68
N ASP A 77 21.87 3.99 -18.54
CA ASP A 77 21.13 3.31 -19.61
C ASP A 77 19.72 3.87 -19.83
N ILE A 78 19.31 4.89 -19.05
CA ILE A 78 18.01 5.57 -19.18
C ILE A 78 18.25 7.03 -19.55
N GLU A 79 17.70 7.45 -20.67
CA GLU A 79 17.75 8.84 -21.14
C GLU A 79 16.45 9.58 -20.78
N ASP A 80 16.53 10.88 -20.54
CA ASP A 80 15.39 11.73 -20.22
C ASP A 80 14.34 11.74 -21.35
N ASN A 81 13.07 11.79 -20.97
CA ASN A 81 11.94 11.90 -21.89
C ASN A 81 11.76 10.72 -22.86
N THR A 82 12.30 9.55 -22.52
CA THR A 82 12.08 8.29 -23.25
C THR A 82 10.91 7.49 -22.66
N ASP A 83 10.41 6.52 -23.39
CA ASP A 83 9.40 5.56 -22.88
C ASP A 83 9.94 4.78 -21.69
N THR A 84 11.20 4.38 -21.71
CA THR A 84 11.88 3.71 -20.59
C THR A 84 11.92 4.58 -19.35
N TYR A 85 12.21 5.89 -19.50
CA TYR A 85 12.18 6.85 -18.38
C TYR A 85 10.78 6.91 -17.73
N TYR A 86 9.73 7.09 -18.53
CA TYR A 86 8.37 7.19 -18.00
C TYR A 86 7.86 5.85 -17.43
N LYS A 87 8.20 4.73 -18.06
CA LYS A 87 7.92 3.39 -17.48
C LYS A 87 8.61 3.21 -16.14
N ALA A 88 9.89 3.56 -16.03
CA ALA A 88 10.64 3.47 -14.78
C ALA A 88 9.99 4.30 -13.67
N GLN A 89 9.57 5.53 -13.96
CA GLN A 89 8.91 6.43 -13.01
C GLN A 89 7.57 5.86 -12.53
N ILE A 90 6.75 5.33 -13.45
CA ILE A 90 5.45 4.75 -13.12
C ILE A 90 5.64 3.46 -12.30
N LEU A 91 6.51 2.55 -12.76
CA LEU A 91 6.74 1.27 -12.09
C LEU A 91 7.34 1.42 -10.69
N ALA A 92 8.23 2.39 -10.46
CA ALA A 92 8.75 2.67 -9.12
C ALA A 92 7.61 2.97 -8.12
N ASN A 93 6.68 3.83 -8.51
CA ASN A 93 5.56 4.23 -7.66
C ASN A 93 4.50 3.12 -7.51
N THR A 94 4.10 2.47 -8.61
CA THR A 94 3.05 1.44 -8.59
C THR A 94 3.50 0.16 -7.91
N THR A 95 4.75 -0.25 -8.09
CA THR A 95 5.30 -1.46 -7.45
C THR A 95 5.33 -1.31 -5.94
N ALA A 96 5.76 -0.15 -5.43
CA ALA A 96 5.77 0.11 -4.00
C ALA A 96 4.36 0.03 -3.40
N HIS A 97 3.38 0.65 -4.07
CA HIS A 97 1.98 0.67 -3.61
C HIS A 97 1.32 -0.72 -3.65
N GLN A 98 1.50 -1.48 -4.73
CA GLN A 98 0.87 -2.80 -4.90
C GLN A 98 1.49 -3.87 -3.99
N ASN A 99 2.73 -3.70 -3.56
CA ASN A 99 3.44 -4.67 -2.74
C ASN A 99 3.43 -4.32 -1.24
N TYR A 100 2.60 -3.35 -0.84
CA TYR A 100 2.45 -2.94 0.54
C TYR A 100 1.22 -3.63 1.16
N ASN A 101 1.48 -4.50 2.13
CA ASN A 101 0.46 -5.15 2.95
C ASN A 101 1.01 -5.27 4.38
N LEU A 102 0.67 -4.28 5.21
CA LEU A 102 1.19 -4.17 6.57
C LEU A 102 0.59 -5.28 7.46
N ASP A 103 1.45 -6.01 8.13
CA ASP A 103 1.08 -6.99 9.15
C ASP A 103 0.89 -6.26 10.49
N LEU A 104 -0.34 -5.80 10.75
CA LEU A 104 -0.65 -5.01 11.94
C LEU A 104 -0.35 -5.75 13.24
N GLU A 105 -0.62 -7.07 13.30
CA GLU A 105 -0.34 -7.88 14.49
C GLU A 105 1.16 -7.91 14.81
N GLU A 106 2.00 -8.05 13.78
CA GLU A 106 3.47 -8.02 13.97
C GLU A 106 3.96 -6.61 14.31
N VAL A 107 3.34 -5.57 13.74
CA VAL A 107 3.68 -4.18 14.03
C VAL A 107 3.35 -3.83 15.48
N GLU A 108 2.16 -4.18 15.97
CA GLU A 108 1.75 -3.98 17.36
C GLU A 108 2.68 -4.71 18.34
N ALA A 109 3.00 -5.97 18.05
CA ALA A 109 3.91 -6.77 18.87
C ALA A 109 5.33 -6.16 18.94
N VAL A 110 5.81 -5.58 17.83
CA VAL A 110 7.11 -4.89 17.79
C VAL A 110 7.04 -3.57 18.56
N ALA A 111 5.96 -2.79 18.41
CA ALA A 111 5.76 -1.53 19.09
C ALA A 111 5.73 -1.72 20.60
N GLU A 112 5.00 -2.74 21.09
CA GLU A 112 4.93 -3.09 22.50
C GLU A 112 6.30 -3.53 23.06
N GLU A 113 7.02 -4.39 22.32
CA GLU A 113 8.33 -4.90 22.75
C GLU A 113 9.39 -3.78 22.89
N TYR A 114 9.38 -2.82 21.95
CA TYR A 114 10.40 -1.78 21.87
C TYR A 114 9.95 -0.41 22.41
N GLY A 115 8.70 -0.27 22.81
CA GLY A 115 8.17 0.89 23.53
C GLY A 115 8.05 2.15 22.66
N PHE A 116 7.48 2.05 21.47
CA PHE A 116 7.13 3.20 20.64
C PHE A 116 5.65 3.18 20.28
N GLU A 117 5.08 4.36 20.10
CA GLU A 117 3.67 4.54 19.80
C GLU A 117 3.44 4.41 18.28
N LEU A 118 2.34 3.76 17.86
CA LEU A 118 2.05 3.51 16.45
C LEU A 118 1.70 4.80 15.69
N GLU A 119 1.10 5.76 16.38
CA GLU A 119 0.80 7.08 15.85
C GLU A 119 2.07 7.84 15.42
N GLU A 120 3.17 7.67 16.14
CA GLU A 120 4.47 8.26 15.79
C GLU A 120 5.01 7.71 14.46
N LEU A 121 4.56 6.51 14.07
CA LEU A 121 4.88 5.87 12.80
C LEU A 121 3.86 6.18 11.68
N GLY A 122 2.85 7.00 11.97
CA GLY A 122 1.78 7.32 11.03
C GLY A 122 0.82 6.14 10.77
N ILE A 123 0.71 5.22 11.75
CA ILE A 123 -0.20 4.09 11.70
C ILE A 123 -1.40 4.43 12.59
N GLU A 124 -2.52 4.70 11.95
CA GLU A 124 -3.81 4.87 12.63
C GLU A 124 -4.48 3.49 12.70
N ILE A 125 -4.66 2.98 13.92
CA ILE A 125 -5.46 1.79 14.16
C ILE A 125 -6.89 2.27 14.34
N GLU A 126 -7.74 2.06 13.33
CA GLU A 126 -9.17 2.12 13.57
C GLU A 126 -9.52 1.00 14.59
N GLU A 127 -9.78 1.36 15.82
CA GLU A 127 -10.34 0.45 16.81
C GLU A 127 -11.65 -0.10 16.21
N LYS A 128 -11.60 -1.31 15.66
CA LYS A 128 -12.81 -2.06 15.39
C LYS A 128 -13.41 -2.38 16.75
N GLU A 129 -14.28 -1.51 17.23
CA GLU A 129 -15.20 -1.90 18.29
C GLU A 129 -15.94 -3.15 17.81
N ILE A 130 -15.59 -4.29 18.42
CA ILE A 130 -16.36 -5.52 18.30
C ILE A 130 -17.65 -5.26 19.09
N ASN A 131 -18.54 -4.48 18.54
CA ASN A 131 -19.91 -4.38 19.03
C ASN A 131 -20.70 -5.59 18.54
N ASN A 132 -20.59 -6.66 19.33
CA ASN A 132 -21.53 -7.76 19.34
C ASN A 132 -22.79 -7.29 20.07
N SER A 133 -23.66 -6.53 19.42
CA SER A 133 -25.08 -6.42 19.78
C SER A 133 -25.81 -5.63 18.70
N GLY A 134 -26.88 -6.22 18.23
CA GLY A 134 -27.76 -5.65 17.25
C GLY A 134 -28.38 -4.32 17.67
N ASP A 135 -28.80 -3.58 16.65
CA ASP A 135 -29.72 -2.46 16.69
C ASP A 135 -29.39 -1.26 17.60
N SER A 136 -28.78 -0.27 17.00
CA SER A 136 -29.38 1.08 16.87
C SER A 136 -28.36 2.05 16.30
N PHE A 137 -28.69 2.58 15.13
CA PHE A 137 -27.98 3.71 14.51
C PHE A 137 -28.27 4.94 15.37
N ASN A 138 -27.27 5.42 16.11
CA ASN A 138 -27.36 6.70 16.80
C ASN A 138 -27.00 7.82 15.82
N GLU A 139 -27.96 8.67 15.51
CA GLU A 139 -27.80 9.85 14.64
C GLU A 139 -26.91 10.96 15.23
N ASP A 140 -26.41 10.82 16.45
CA ASP A 140 -25.73 11.88 17.19
C ASP A 140 -24.18 11.85 17.12
N GLU A 141 -23.56 10.87 16.44
CA GLU A 141 -22.09 10.75 16.35
C GLU A 141 -21.47 11.27 15.05
N LEU A 142 -22.22 12.02 14.23
CA LEU A 142 -21.68 12.72 13.07
C LEU A 142 -21.27 14.16 13.42
N ILE A 143 -20.37 14.36 14.37
CA ILE A 143 -19.82 15.68 14.66
C ILE A 143 -18.33 15.74 14.29
N ASP A 144 -18.12 16.29 13.11
CA ASP A 144 -17.27 17.38 12.68
C ASP A 144 -15.75 17.20 12.75
N ASP A 145 -15.13 16.92 11.62
CA ASP A 145 -13.90 17.60 11.25
C ASP A 145 -13.54 17.63 9.74
N SER A 146 -14.49 17.57 8.83
CA SER A 146 -14.16 17.75 7.41
C SER A 146 -15.26 18.46 6.61
N LYS A 147 -15.40 19.75 6.80
CA LYS A 147 -16.35 20.62 6.02
C LYS A 147 -16.11 20.59 4.50
N ASN A 148 -15.13 19.84 3.99
CA ASN A 148 -14.78 19.81 2.55
C ASN A 148 -14.47 18.40 1.98
N LYS A 149 -14.72 17.31 2.69
CA LYS A 149 -14.57 15.97 2.11
C LYS A 149 -15.94 15.35 1.85
N PRO A 150 -16.21 14.80 0.64
CA PRO A 150 -17.46 14.11 0.37
C PRO A 150 -17.56 12.87 1.26
N ALA A 151 -18.69 12.72 1.96
CA ALA A 151 -19.00 11.49 2.67
C ALA A 151 -19.38 10.40 1.66
N ILE A 152 -18.83 9.21 1.80
CA ILE A 152 -19.03 8.09 0.87
C ILE A 152 -19.72 6.95 1.57
N MET A 153 -20.81 6.47 0.97
CA MET A 153 -21.49 5.23 1.39
C MET A 153 -21.20 4.15 0.35
N LYS A 154 -20.77 2.97 0.79
CA LYS A 154 -20.56 1.80 -0.08
C LYS A 154 -21.67 0.76 0.21
N ILE A 155 -22.41 0.37 -0.82
CA ILE A 155 -23.43 -0.69 -0.75
C ILE A 155 -22.97 -1.83 -1.65
N THR A 156 -22.95 -3.07 -1.13
CA THR A 156 -22.57 -4.27 -1.88
C THR A 156 -23.79 -5.15 -2.08
N PHE A 157 -24.02 -5.60 -3.30
CA PHE A 157 -25.12 -6.48 -3.66
C PHE A 157 -24.57 -7.87 -3.99
N GLU A 158 -25.35 -8.91 -3.70
CA GLU A 158 -24.94 -10.30 -3.96
C GLU A 158 -24.81 -10.64 -5.45
N ASN A 159 -25.58 -9.93 -6.30
CA ASN A 159 -25.56 -10.16 -7.74
C ASN A 159 -25.99 -8.90 -8.52
N VAL A 160 -25.75 -8.94 -9.83
CA VAL A 160 -26.03 -7.84 -10.75
C VAL A 160 -27.53 -7.52 -10.86
N GLU A 161 -28.42 -8.51 -10.71
CA GLU A 161 -29.86 -8.29 -10.81
C GLU A 161 -30.40 -7.47 -9.62
N GLN A 162 -29.88 -7.72 -8.42
CA GLN A 162 -30.20 -6.91 -7.23
C GLN A 162 -29.68 -5.48 -7.39
N LEU A 163 -28.46 -5.31 -7.89
CA LEU A 163 -27.89 -4.01 -8.16
C LEU A 163 -28.74 -3.20 -9.15
N GLN A 164 -29.15 -3.80 -10.27
CA GLN A 164 -29.97 -3.12 -11.28
C GLN A 164 -31.34 -2.70 -10.76
N LYS A 165 -31.96 -3.52 -9.91
CA LYS A 165 -33.23 -3.17 -9.27
C LYS A 165 -33.08 -2.01 -8.29
N ALA A 166 -32.00 -2.01 -7.51
CA ALA A 166 -31.73 -0.97 -6.52
C ALA A 166 -31.28 0.35 -7.16
N GLU A 167 -30.68 0.32 -8.34
CA GLU A 167 -30.18 1.50 -9.05
C GLU A 167 -31.28 2.52 -9.33
N ALA A 168 -32.44 2.07 -9.77
CA ALA A 168 -33.59 2.94 -10.04
C ALA A 168 -34.12 3.61 -8.75
N ASP A 169 -34.24 2.83 -7.67
CA ASP A 169 -34.72 3.33 -6.38
C ASP A 169 -33.74 4.33 -5.75
N ILE A 170 -32.45 4.04 -5.85
CA ILE A 170 -31.38 4.91 -5.35
C ILE A 170 -31.35 6.23 -6.15
N THR A 171 -31.48 6.16 -7.47
CA THR A 171 -31.52 7.35 -8.33
C THR A 171 -32.69 8.26 -7.94
N GLU A 172 -33.92 7.70 -7.81
CA GLU A 172 -35.09 8.45 -7.41
C GLU A 172 -34.92 9.07 -6.00
N LEU A 173 -34.34 8.34 -5.08
CA LEU A 173 -34.10 8.83 -3.72
C LEU A 173 -33.12 10.01 -3.70
N ILE A 174 -32.03 9.90 -4.45
CA ILE A 174 -31.00 10.95 -4.54
C ILE A 174 -31.58 12.20 -5.17
N ASP A 175 -32.23 12.09 -6.30
CA ASP A 175 -32.80 13.23 -7.02
C ASP A 175 -33.85 13.98 -6.20
N ARG A 176 -34.63 13.22 -5.41
CA ARG A 176 -35.72 13.78 -4.59
C ARG A 176 -35.22 14.43 -3.30
N LYS A 177 -34.27 13.81 -2.60
CA LYS A 177 -33.92 14.18 -1.22
C LYS A 177 -32.54 14.79 -1.05
N TYR A 178 -31.55 14.44 -1.91
CA TYR A 178 -30.14 14.76 -1.68
C TYR A 178 -29.54 15.51 -2.88
N LYS A 179 -29.94 16.75 -3.06
CA LYS A 179 -29.42 17.58 -4.17
C LYS A 179 -27.92 17.76 -4.11
N GLY A 180 -27.24 17.35 -5.17
CA GLY A 180 -25.78 17.40 -5.29
C GLY A 180 -25.06 16.12 -4.89
N ALA A 181 -25.76 15.10 -4.38
CA ALA A 181 -25.21 13.78 -4.22
C ALA A 181 -25.15 13.05 -5.58
N TYR A 182 -24.16 12.20 -5.74
CA TYR A 182 -24.05 11.31 -6.90
C TYR A 182 -23.59 9.92 -6.43
N PHE A 183 -23.87 8.89 -7.22
CA PHE A 183 -23.37 7.56 -6.97
C PHE A 183 -22.68 7.01 -8.22
N SER A 184 -21.79 6.07 -8.03
CA SER A 184 -21.15 5.33 -9.11
C SER A 184 -21.35 3.84 -8.92
N VAL A 185 -21.57 3.14 -10.02
CA VAL A 185 -21.70 1.69 -10.04
C VAL A 185 -20.41 1.11 -10.61
N SER A 186 -19.80 0.18 -9.89
CA SER A 186 -18.66 -0.58 -10.38
C SER A 186 -18.96 -2.07 -10.22
N CYS A 187 -18.84 -2.82 -11.30
CA CYS A 187 -18.82 -4.28 -11.25
C CYS A 187 -17.39 -4.71 -10.94
N GLY A 188 -17.14 -5.14 -9.70
CA GLY A 188 -15.88 -5.80 -9.35
C GLY A 188 -15.94 -7.26 -9.78
N GLU A 189 -14.89 -7.76 -10.39
CA GLU A 189 -14.65 -9.21 -10.45
C GLU A 189 -14.39 -9.67 -9.00
N LEU A 190 -15.10 -10.73 -8.58
CA LEU A 190 -14.93 -11.41 -7.31
C LEU A 190 -13.62 -12.20 -7.29
#